data_698fdf5f9cd3444c9778b4b88de57455
#
_entry.id   698fdf5f9cd3444c9778b4b88de57455
#
_cell.length_a   1.000
_cell.length_b   1.000
_cell.length_c   1.000
_cell.angle_alpha   90.00
_cell.angle_beta   90.00
_cell.angle_gamma   90.00
#
_symmetry.space_group_name_H-M   'P 1'
#
loop_
_entity.id
_entity.type
_entity.pdbx_description
1 polymer ?
#
loop_
_entity_poly.entity_id
_entity_poly.type
_entity_poly.pdbx_seq_one_letter_code
_entity_poly.pdbx_strand_id
1 'polypeptide(L)'
;MQPELSPGFSQQRRDRGAPRRIATISLHTSPLDQPGTGDAGGLNVYVVEVARQLARRGTEVEIFTRAVCRDTPPVLELAPGVLVRNLVAGPFEELDKNSLPGQICPFTFGVLRTEADFAPGRYDLVHAHYWLSGQVGAVAASRWRVPLVQSMHTLGKVKNLALASGDCAEPAVRIRGEDEVVAAADRLVANTEDEARQLVELYGATPSRVKTVSPGVDLSVFRPGASGASGASVAGVRRRLGLAPDAVVLVFAGRIQPLKGPDVVLRAAASLLRLAPELAERLVVVFVGGPSGSEVGAPGRLDGLAGELGLAGRVRFEPPCPHRDLADWYRAATLVLVPSHSESFGLVALEAQACGTPVAAAAVGGLRTAVRDGFSGVLVDGHNPSVWASVLRDLVLSPRWLASLSQGAVAHASGFGWPATADRLIEVYTGAMASAGSADSADAVNAAGSWAGVRA
;
A
#
# COMPACT_ATOMS: atom_id res chain seq x y z
N MET A 1 0.39 -6.61 34.33
CA MET A 1 1.74 -7.00 33.90
C MET A 1 1.69 -6.90 32.39
N GLN A 2 2.30 -5.88 31.82
CA GLN A 2 2.33 -5.72 30.35
C GLN A 2 3.36 -6.69 29.78
N PRO A 3 3.10 -7.32 28.62
CA PRO A 3 4.08 -8.19 27.99
C PRO A 3 5.31 -7.35 27.58
N GLU A 4 6.44 -7.60 28.20
CA GLU A 4 7.73 -7.15 27.72
C GLU A 4 8.19 -8.07 26.60
N LEU A 5 8.90 -7.53 25.61
CA LEU A 5 9.49 -8.30 24.51
C LEU A 5 10.42 -9.38 25.06
N SER A 6 10.28 -10.60 24.57
CA SER A 6 11.10 -11.74 24.98
C SER A 6 12.61 -11.43 24.85
N PRO A 7 13.45 -11.74 25.86
CA PRO A 7 14.89 -11.49 25.81
C PRO A 7 15.57 -12.57 24.96
N GLY A 8 15.63 -12.34 23.64
CA GLY A 8 16.20 -13.29 22.66
C GLY A 8 16.71 -12.66 21.39
N PHE A 9 16.72 -11.32 21.30
CA PHE A 9 17.27 -10.64 20.12
C PHE A 9 18.80 -10.71 20.13
N SER A 10 19.36 -11.55 19.27
CA SER A 10 20.80 -11.63 19.04
C SER A 10 21.33 -10.26 18.55
N GLN A 11 22.41 -9.82 19.18
CA GLN A 11 23.23 -8.66 18.83
C GLN A 11 23.91 -8.83 17.45
N GLN A 12 23.14 -9.04 16.37
CA GLN A 12 23.70 -9.02 15.02
C GLN A 12 23.78 -7.56 14.56
N ARG A 13 25.02 -7.08 14.45
CA ARG A 13 25.48 -5.84 13.80
C ARG A 13 24.43 -4.73 13.73
N ARG A 14 24.33 -3.96 14.80
CA ARG A 14 23.67 -2.65 14.76
C ARG A 14 24.51 -1.76 13.85
N ASP A 15 23.97 -1.36 12.71
CA ASP A 15 24.51 -0.23 11.97
C ASP A 15 24.52 0.98 12.89
N ARG A 16 25.68 1.62 13.04
CA ARG A 16 25.83 2.80 13.89
C ARG A 16 24.95 3.91 13.29
N GLY A 17 23.83 4.21 13.94
CA GLY A 17 22.90 5.25 13.53
C GLY A 17 21.47 4.79 13.21
N ALA A 18 21.18 3.48 13.09
CA ALA A 18 19.82 2.98 12.91
C ALA A 18 18.99 3.17 14.19
N PRO A 19 17.67 3.47 14.06
CA PRO A 19 16.79 3.64 15.23
C PRO A 19 16.67 2.32 16.01
N ARG A 20 16.60 2.41 17.34
CA ARG A 20 16.36 1.25 18.22
C ARG A 20 14.89 0.92 18.31
N ARG A 21 14.03 1.94 18.41
CA ARG A 21 12.58 1.79 18.52
C ARG A 21 11.84 2.90 17.79
N ILE A 22 10.84 2.52 17.00
CA ILE A 22 10.01 3.41 16.21
C ILE A 22 8.58 3.36 16.70
N ALA A 23 7.93 4.52 16.84
CA ALA A 23 6.48 4.63 16.94
C ALA A 23 5.89 4.75 15.53
N THR A 24 5.20 3.72 15.06
CA THR A 24 4.48 3.73 13.79
C THR A 24 3.01 4.05 14.05
N ILE A 25 2.45 5.03 13.33
CA ILE A 25 1.05 5.45 13.53
C ILE A 25 0.21 5.11 12.30
N SER A 26 -0.86 4.32 12.51
CA SER A 26 -1.86 3.92 11.50
C SER A 26 -3.27 4.02 12.10
N LEU A 27 -3.83 5.24 12.15
CA LEU A 27 -5.11 5.52 12.82
C LEU A 27 -6.30 4.97 12.05
N HIS A 28 -6.35 5.19 10.72
CA HIS A 28 -7.56 5.03 9.92
C HIS A 28 -7.87 3.58 9.53
N THR A 29 -6.90 2.69 9.59
CA THR A 29 -7.04 1.25 9.31
C THR A 29 -6.06 0.46 10.15
N SER A 30 -6.50 -0.67 10.68
CA SER A 30 -5.65 -1.54 11.47
C SER A 30 -4.71 -2.36 10.58
N PRO A 31 -3.43 -2.49 10.91
CA PRO A 31 -2.51 -3.38 10.20
C PRO A 31 -2.93 -4.86 10.28
N LEU A 32 -3.86 -5.20 11.17
CA LEU A 32 -4.40 -6.56 11.35
C LEU A 32 -5.56 -6.89 10.41
N ASP A 33 -6.14 -5.87 9.75
CA ASP A 33 -7.27 -6.06 8.86
C ASP A 33 -6.85 -6.77 7.57
N GLN A 34 -7.74 -7.63 7.06
CA GLN A 34 -7.52 -8.35 5.80
C GLN A 34 -7.47 -7.35 4.63
N PRO A 35 -6.36 -7.27 3.86
CA PRO A 35 -6.32 -6.45 2.67
C PRO A 35 -7.41 -6.82 1.66
N GLY A 36 -8.06 -5.79 1.08
CA GLY A 36 -9.17 -5.98 0.15
C GLY A 36 -10.54 -5.91 0.82
N THR A 37 -10.62 -5.69 2.14
CA THR A 37 -11.87 -5.45 2.88
C THR A 37 -11.94 -3.99 3.33
N GLY A 38 -13.13 -3.38 3.30
CA GLY A 38 -13.34 -2.00 3.76
C GLY A 38 -12.29 -1.03 3.21
N ASP A 39 -11.57 -0.35 4.10
CA ASP A 39 -10.46 0.53 3.76
C ASP A 39 -9.08 -0.13 3.80
N ALA A 40 -9.01 -1.39 4.24
CA ALA A 40 -7.75 -2.13 4.29
C ALA A 40 -7.24 -2.48 2.88
N GLY A 41 -5.98 -2.18 2.63
CA GLY A 41 -5.37 -2.36 1.31
C GLY A 41 -3.85 -2.33 1.34
N GLY A 42 -3.23 -1.78 0.30
CA GLY A 42 -1.78 -1.72 0.16
C GLY A 42 -1.06 -1.05 1.31
N LEU A 43 -1.69 -0.06 1.99
CA LEU A 43 -1.12 0.58 3.17
C LEU A 43 -0.93 -0.42 4.32
N ASN A 44 -1.93 -1.28 4.58
CA ASN A 44 -1.85 -2.30 5.65
C ASN A 44 -0.70 -3.27 5.37
N VAL A 45 -0.58 -3.73 4.11
CA VAL A 45 0.53 -4.59 3.67
C VAL A 45 1.87 -3.88 3.90
N TYR A 46 1.98 -2.61 3.47
CA TYR A 46 3.19 -1.81 3.65
C TYR A 46 3.60 -1.69 5.12
N VAL A 47 2.68 -1.29 5.99
CA VAL A 47 2.96 -1.12 7.43
C VAL A 47 3.45 -2.41 8.06
N VAL A 48 2.77 -3.54 7.79
CA VAL A 48 3.12 -4.85 8.34
C VAL A 48 4.48 -5.33 7.84
N GLU A 49 4.69 -5.29 6.54
CA GLU A 49 5.93 -5.83 5.96
C GLU A 49 7.15 -4.97 6.30
N VAL A 50 7.01 -3.64 6.28
CA VAL A 50 8.08 -2.73 6.73
C VAL A 50 8.41 -2.99 8.20
N ALA A 51 7.41 -3.08 9.08
CA ALA A 51 7.63 -3.34 10.51
C ALA A 51 8.38 -4.67 10.74
N ARG A 52 7.97 -5.75 10.05
CA ARG A 52 8.65 -7.05 10.10
C ARG A 52 10.11 -6.98 9.63
N GLN A 53 10.36 -6.24 8.54
CA GLN A 53 11.71 -6.11 7.99
C GLN A 53 12.62 -5.26 8.90
N LEU A 54 12.10 -4.21 9.51
CA LEU A 54 12.81 -3.39 10.49
C LEU A 54 13.16 -4.21 11.74
N ALA A 55 12.20 -4.98 12.26
CA ALA A 55 12.44 -5.86 13.41
C ALA A 55 13.53 -6.92 13.13
N ARG A 56 13.54 -7.52 11.94
CA ARG A 56 14.62 -8.43 11.52
C ARG A 56 16.00 -7.78 11.49
N ARG A 57 16.07 -6.44 11.42
CA ARG A 57 17.32 -5.64 11.46
C ARG A 57 17.64 -5.12 12.87
N GLY A 58 16.84 -5.49 13.85
CA GLY A 58 17.04 -5.12 15.26
C GLY A 58 16.40 -3.80 15.68
N THR A 59 15.53 -3.22 14.84
CA THR A 59 14.70 -2.06 15.20
C THR A 59 13.36 -2.53 15.72
N GLU A 60 13.03 -2.24 16.98
CA GLU A 60 11.71 -2.52 17.53
C GLU A 60 10.66 -1.56 16.96
N VAL A 61 9.48 -2.08 16.63
CA VAL A 61 8.39 -1.30 16.06
C VAL A 61 7.13 -1.44 16.90
N GLU A 62 6.58 -0.33 17.36
CA GLU A 62 5.28 -0.29 17.99
C GLU A 62 4.29 0.43 17.08
N ILE A 63 3.29 -0.31 16.59
CA ILE A 63 2.27 0.20 15.68
C ILE A 63 1.06 0.61 16.51
N PHE A 64 0.72 1.88 16.47
CA PHE A 64 -0.47 2.43 17.12
C PHE A 64 -1.62 2.45 16.11
N THR A 65 -2.75 1.82 16.46
CA THR A 65 -3.96 1.80 15.65
C THR A 65 -5.19 1.95 16.52
N ARG A 66 -6.32 2.34 15.93
CA ARG A 66 -7.58 2.48 16.64
C ARG A 66 -8.23 1.10 16.86
N ALA A 67 -8.68 0.85 18.08
CA ALA A 67 -9.51 -0.32 18.38
C ALA A 67 -10.91 -0.15 17.78
N VAL A 68 -11.31 -1.08 16.91
CA VAL A 68 -12.64 -1.12 16.28
C VAL A 68 -13.56 -2.16 16.91
N CYS A 69 -13.02 -3.05 17.74
CA CYS A 69 -13.76 -4.07 18.47
C CYS A 69 -13.33 -4.07 19.94
N ARG A 70 -14.29 -4.24 20.84
CA ARG A 70 -14.06 -4.28 22.30
C ARG A 70 -13.17 -5.45 22.72
N ASP A 71 -13.29 -6.57 22.01
CA ASP A 71 -12.59 -7.81 22.34
C ASP A 71 -11.16 -7.86 21.77
N THR A 72 -10.77 -6.83 21.00
CA THR A 72 -9.39 -6.74 20.48
C THR A 72 -8.42 -6.50 21.64
N PRO A 73 -7.38 -7.33 21.80
CA PRO A 73 -6.36 -7.15 22.84
C PRO A 73 -5.74 -5.76 22.74
N PRO A 74 -5.55 -5.03 23.88
CA PRO A 74 -4.90 -3.70 23.85
C PRO A 74 -3.51 -3.72 23.26
N VAL A 75 -2.76 -4.81 23.44
CA VAL A 75 -1.44 -5.03 22.87
C VAL A 75 -1.35 -6.44 22.31
N LEU A 76 -0.85 -6.54 21.09
CA LEU A 76 -0.63 -7.82 20.40
C LEU A 76 0.78 -7.83 19.79
N GLU A 77 1.51 -8.93 19.96
CA GLU A 77 2.76 -9.16 19.24
C GLU A 77 2.46 -9.73 17.84
N LEU A 78 2.71 -8.92 16.81
CA LEU A 78 2.47 -9.30 15.41
C LEU A 78 3.61 -10.19 14.86
N ALA A 79 4.82 -9.94 15.33
CA ALA A 79 6.03 -10.68 15.05
C ALA A 79 7.08 -10.34 16.12
N PRO A 80 8.14 -11.13 16.29
CA PRO A 80 9.22 -10.78 17.22
C PRO A 80 9.75 -9.38 16.96
N GLY A 81 9.63 -8.49 17.97
CA GLY A 81 10.03 -7.10 17.88
C GLY A 81 9.00 -6.15 17.25
N VAL A 82 7.78 -6.64 16.93
CA VAL A 82 6.68 -5.81 16.40
C VAL A 82 5.45 -5.92 17.29
N LEU A 83 5.09 -4.84 17.96
CA LEU A 83 3.87 -4.75 18.76
C LEU A 83 2.81 -3.91 18.05
N VAL A 84 1.55 -4.35 18.12
CA VAL A 84 0.38 -3.57 17.73
C VAL A 84 -0.35 -3.12 19.00
N ARG A 85 -0.54 -1.81 19.15
CA ARG A 85 -1.28 -1.19 20.24
C ARG A 85 -2.62 -0.70 19.73
N ASN A 86 -3.68 -1.35 20.19
CA ASN A 86 -5.05 -1.02 19.86
C ASN A 86 -5.57 0.01 20.87
N LEU A 87 -5.66 1.27 20.45
CA LEU A 87 -6.07 2.39 21.30
C LEU A 87 -7.56 2.68 21.16
N VAL A 88 -8.22 2.88 22.29
CA VAL A 88 -9.62 3.30 22.32
C VAL A 88 -9.71 4.78 21.95
N ALA A 89 -10.37 5.06 20.82
CA ALA A 89 -10.66 6.39 20.35
C ALA A 89 -12.02 6.39 19.64
N GLY A 90 -13.05 6.89 20.31
CA GLY A 90 -14.44 6.81 19.87
C GLY A 90 -15.08 5.43 20.06
N PRO A 91 -16.14 5.13 19.30
CA PRO A 91 -16.89 3.89 19.44
C PRO A 91 -16.10 2.67 18.93
N PHE A 92 -16.45 1.49 19.43
CA PHE A 92 -15.91 0.20 18.97
C PHE A 92 -16.67 -0.28 17.72
N GLU A 93 -16.42 0.40 16.61
CA GLU A 93 -16.97 0.11 15.29
C GLU A 93 -16.06 0.68 14.19
N GLU A 94 -16.22 0.21 12.98
CA GLU A 94 -15.63 0.88 11.82
C GLU A 94 -16.30 2.23 11.60
N LEU A 95 -15.51 3.28 11.47
CA LEU A 95 -15.99 4.64 11.22
C LEU A 95 -15.77 5.00 9.75
N ASP A 96 -16.76 5.71 9.19
CA ASP A 96 -16.60 6.37 7.91
C ASP A 96 -15.42 7.36 7.95
N LYS A 97 -14.74 7.50 6.82
CA LYS A 97 -13.56 8.39 6.67
C LYS A 97 -13.82 9.83 7.07
N ASN A 98 -15.05 10.33 6.90
CA ASN A 98 -15.41 11.67 7.27
C ASN A 98 -15.63 11.84 8.79
N SER A 99 -15.85 10.75 9.50
CA SER A 99 -16.01 10.70 10.95
C SER A 99 -14.69 10.52 11.70
N LEU A 100 -13.68 9.94 11.04
CA LEU A 100 -12.36 9.68 11.63
C LEU A 100 -11.60 10.93 12.09
N PRO A 101 -11.69 12.12 11.43
CA PRO A 101 -11.04 13.33 11.94
C PRO A 101 -11.46 13.70 13.37
N GLY A 102 -12.69 13.39 13.78
CA GLY A 102 -13.17 13.57 15.15
C GLY A 102 -12.46 12.70 16.20
N GLN A 103 -11.72 11.68 15.76
CA GLN A 103 -11.01 10.75 16.65
C GLN A 103 -9.52 11.06 16.80
N ILE A 104 -9.00 12.07 16.12
CA ILE A 104 -7.58 12.46 16.19
C ILE A 104 -7.18 12.82 17.63
N CYS A 105 -7.96 13.68 18.32
CA CYS A 105 -7.65 14.09 19.68
C CYS A 105 -7.64 12.93 20.69
N PRO A 106 -8.69 12.11 20.82
CA PRO A 106 -8.68 10.99 21.75
C PRO A 106 -7.62 9.94 21.40
N PHE A 107 -7.34 9.72 20.11
CA PHE A 107 -6.28 8.81 19.69
C PHE A 107 -4.89 9.36 20.04
N THR A 108 -4.63 10.65 19.79
CA THR A 108 -3.38 11.33 20.19
C THR A 108 -3.15 11.21 21.69
N PHE A 109 -4.20 11.44 22.49
CA PHE A 109 -4.10 11.27 23.95
C PHE A 109 -3.68 9.84 24.31
N GLY A 110 -4.24 8.83 23.68
CA GLY A 110 -3.88 7.42 23.87
C GLY A 110 -2.41 7.13 23.54
N VAL A 111 -1.91 7.69 22.41
CA VAL A 111 -0.51 7.56 21.98
C VAL A 111 0.43 8.18 23.02
N LEU A 112 0.17 9.42 23.42
CA LEU A 112 1.00 10.13 24.41
C LEU A 112 0.96 9.47 25.80
N ARG A 113 -0.21 8.99 26.23
CA ARG A 113 -0.36 8.27 27.49
C ARG A 113 0.45 6.97 27.51
N THR A 114 0.46 6.26 26.40
CA THR A 114 1.22 5.00 26.29
C THR A 114 2.73 5.24 26.50
N GLU A 115 3.28 6.31 25.93
CA GLU A 115 4.71 6.63 26.12
C GLU A 115 5.00 7.07 27.55
N ALA A 116 4.08 7.81 28.17
CA ALA A 116 4.23 8.30 29.54
C ALA A 116 4.32 7.18 30.61
N ASP A 117 3.89 5.96 30.27
CA ASP A 117 4.05 4.78 31.15
C ASP A 117 5.50 4.26 31.17
N PHE A 118 6.41 4.83 30.37
CA PHE A 118 7.80 4.42 30.23
C PHE A 118 8.76 5.57 30.55
N ALA A 119 10.05 5.25 30.67
CA ALA A 119 11.09 6.25 30.81
C ALA A 119 11.17 7.14 29.55
N PRO A 120 11.45 8.45 29.67
CA PRO A 120 11.62 9.36 28.55
C PRO A 120 12.65 8.86 27.53
N GLY A 121 12.43 9.17 26.25
CA GLY A 121 13.31 8.72 25.17
C GLY A 121 13.06 7.27 24.72
N ARG A 122 11.82 6.79 24.91
CA ARG A 122 11.41 5.45 24.46
C ARG A 122 11.53 5.27 22.96
N TYR A 123 11.12 6.25 22.17
CA TYR A 123 11.16 6.22 20.71
C TYR A 123 12.26 7.11 20.16
N ASP A 124 12.92 6.67 19.11
CA ASP A 124 13.96 7.44 18.41
C ASP A 124 13.37 8.29 17.28
N LEU A 125 12.18 7.88 16.75
CA LEU A 125 11.40 8.65 15.75
C LEU A 125 9.93 8.20 15.71
N VAL A 126 9.11 9.00 15.05
CA VAL A 126 7.73 8.68 14.67
C VAL A 126 7.68 8.47 13.17
N HIS A 127 7.08 7.35 12.69
CA HIS A 127 6.71 7.15 11.30
C HIS A 127 5.19 7.07 11.17
N ALA A 128 4.59 8.07 10.56
CA ALA A 128 3.14 8.14 10.39
C ALA A 128 2.71 7.81 8.96
N HIS A 129 1.59 7.11 8.85
CA HIS A 129 1.04 6.63 7.59
C HIS A 129 -0.34 7.23 7.33
N TYR A 130 -0.49 7.95 6.23
CA TYR A 130 -1.68 8.71 5.86
C TYR A 130 -1.83 9.99 6.70
N TRP A 131 -2.59 10.96 6.19
CA TRP A 131 -2.66 12.31 6.77
C TRP A 131 -3.22 12.37 8.20
N LEU A 132 -4.24 11.54 8.54
CA LEU A 132 -4.80 11.47 9.90
C LEU A 132 -3.73 11.05 10.91
N SER A 133 -2.97 10.05 10.56
CA SER A 133 -1.84 9.58 11.39
C SER A 133 -0.72 10.61 11.46
N GLY A 134 -0.53 11.37 10.36
CA GLY A 134 0.44 12.45 10.30
C GLY A 134 0.16 13.57 11.30
N GLN A 135 -1.11 13.97 11.47
CA GLN A 135 -1.50 14.97 12.47
C GLN A 135 -1.24 14.48 13.91
N VAL A 136 -1.54 13.21 14.20
CA VAL A 136 -1.17 12.57 15.47
C VAL A 136 0.34 12.53 15.65
N GLY A 137 1.04 12.12 14.60
CA GLY A 137 2.50 11.99 14.56
C GLY A 137 3.21 13.31 14.82
N ALA A 138 2.71 14.42 14.26
CA ALA A 138 3.27 15.75 14.48
C ALA A 138 3.22 16.16 15.97
N VAL A 139 2.11 15.89 16.63
CA VAL A 139 1.97 16.17 18.07
C VAL A 139 2.90 15.27 18.90
N ALA A 140 2.92 13.95 18.59
CA ALA A 140 3.75 13.00 19.34
C ALA A 140 5.25 13.28 19.14
N ALA A 141 5.70 13.50 17.91
CA ALA A 141 7.08 13.81 17.58
C ALA A 141 7.56 15.09 18.29
N SER A 142 6.76 16.16 18.24
CA SER A 142 7.03 17.41 18.96
C SER A 142 7.13 17.20 20.48
N ARG A 143 6.21 16.44 21.08
CA ARG A 143 6.20 16.17 22.52
C ARG A 143 7.40 15.36 22.98
N TRP A 144 7.81 14.37 22.18
CA TRP A 144 8.93 13.47 22.49
C TRP A 144 10.28 14.02 22.01
N ARG A 145 10.29 15.12 21.27
CA ARG A 145 11.48 15.74 20.66
C ARG A 145 12.23 14.76 19.75
N VAL A 146 11.50 14.08 18.91
CA VAL A 146 12.02 13.13 17.92
C VAL A 146 11.53 13.51 16.53
N PRO A 147 12.23 13.13 15.46
CA PRO A 147 11.80 13.47 14.10
C PRO A 147 10.50 12.75 13.70
N LEU A 148 9.70 13.44 12.87
CA LEU A 148 8.55 12.91 12.18
C LEU A 148 8.93 12.51 10.74
N VAL A 149 8.78 11.23 10.42
CA VAL A 149 8.79 10.70 9.06
C VAL A 149 7.36 10.44 8.63
N GLN A 150 6.97 10.85 7.43
CA GLN A 150 5.60 10.74 6.94
C GLN A 150 5.56 10.03 5.59
N SER A 151 4.72 8.98 5.47
CA SER A 151 4.29 8.38 4.21
C SER A 151 2.84 8.72 3.94
N MET A 152 2.56 9.37 2.80
CA MET A 152 1.18 9.82 2.50
C MET A 152 0.30 8.68 1.99
N HIS A 153 0.86 7.74 1.25
CA HIS A 153 0.21 6.61 0.56
C HIS A 153 -0.82 7.01 -0.49
N THR A 154 -1.53 8.09 -0.31
CA THR A 154 -2.42 8.72 -1.29
C THR A 154 -2.46 10.21 -1.05
N LEU A 155 -2.62 10.98 -2.12
CA LEU A 155 -2.66 12.44 -2.10
C LEU A 155 -4.04 12.92 -2.57
N GLY A 156 -4.76 13.69 -1.75
CA GLY A 156 -6.10 14.17 -2.06
C GLY A 156 -6.14 15.10 -3.26
N LYS A 157 -5.16 16.02 -3.39
CA LYS A 157 -5.07 16.90 -4.57
C LYS A 157 -4.87 16.09 -5.85
N VAL A 158 -4.06 15.03 -5.82
CA VAL A 158 -3.84 14.14 -6.98
C VAL A 158 -5.11 13.38 -7.35
N LYS A 159 -5.83 12.84 -6.35
CA LYS A 159 -7.11 12.17 -6.59
C LYS A 159 -8.14 13.10 -7.20
N ASN A 160 -8.20 14.35 -6.74
CA ASN A 160 -9.12 15.35 -7.27
C ASN A 160 -8.82 15.73 -8.74
N LEU A 161 -7.58 15.56 -9.20
CA LEU A 161 -7.21 15.74 -10.60
C LEU A 161 -7.56 14.51 -11.48
N ALA A 162 -7.82 13.36 -10.88
CA ALA A 162 -8.02 12.08 -11.57
C ALA A 162 -9.32 11.36 -11.15
N LEU A 163 -10.41 12.14 -10.94
CA LEU A 163 -11.71 11.58 -10.52
C LEU A 163 -12.25 10.61 -11.59
N ALA A 164 -12.67 9.43 -11.16
CA ALA A 164 -13.46 8.53 -11.97
C ALA A 164 -14.91 9.00 -12.08
N SER A 165 -15.63 8.51 -13.11
CA SER A 165 -17.06 8.79 -13.22
C SER A 165 -17.81 8.23 -12.01
N GLY A 166 -18.55 9.11 -11.31
CA GLY A 166 -19.29 8.77 -10.09
C GLY A 166 -18.50 8.94 -8.79
N ASP A 167 -17.22 9.32 -8.84
CA ASP A 167 -16.45 9.68 -7.64
C ASP A 167 -16.70 11.13 -7.23
N CYS A 168 -16.59 11.38 -5.92
CA CYS A 168 -16.63 12.72 -5.33
C CYS A 168 -15.21 13.22 -5.02
N ALA A 169 -15.03 14.54 -5.09
CA ALA A 169 -13.78 15.16 -4.68
C ALA A 169 -13.49 14.92 -3.19
N GLU A 170 -12.23 14.75 -2.86
CA GLU A 170 -11.78 14.62 -1.48
C GLU A 170 -12.09 15.92 -0.70
N PRO A 171 -12.56 15.81 0.55
CA PRO A 171 -13.05 16.95 1.29
C PRO A 171 -11.93 17.94 1.66
N ALA A 172 -12.29 19.23 1.78
CA ALA A 172 -11.35 20.30 2.08
C ALA A 172 -10.60 20.10 3.43
N VAL A 173 -11.22 19.42 4.39
CA VAL A 173 -10.57 19.08 5.67
C VAL A 173 -9.37 18.14 5.45
N ARG A 174 -9.48 17.19 4.52
CA ARG A 174 -8.37 16.31 4.15
C ARG A 174 -7.25 17.10 3.48
N ILE A 175 -7.58 17.96 2.51
CA ILE A 175 -6.56 18.74 1.79
C ILE A 175 -5.76 19.61 2.77
N ARG A 176 -6.45 20.32 3.68
CA ARG A 176 -5.76 21.11 4.73
C ARG A 176 -4.91 20.24 5.65
N GLY A 177 -5.44 19.10 6.12
CA GLY A 177 -4.69 18.19 6.97
C GLY A 177 -3.44 17.62 6.27
N GLU A 178 -3.51 17.34 4.98
CA GLU A 178 -2.35 16.94 4.18
C GLU A 178 -1.31 18.07 4.07
N ASP A 179 -1.75 19.32 3.80
CA ASP A 179 -0.85 20.49 3.75
C ASP A 179 -0.13 20.69 5.10
N GLU A 180 -0.86 20.60 6.23
CA GLU A 180 -0.30 20.71 7.58
C GLU A 180 0.76 19.63 7.88
N VAL A 181 0.46 18.38 7.53
CA VAL A 181 1.36 17.25 7.75
C VAL A 181 2.62 17.36 6.89
N VAL A 182 2.49 17.76 5.63
CA VAL A 182 3.63 17.98 4.74
C VAL A 182 4.54 19.09 5.28
N ALA A 183 3.96 20.16 5.82
CA ALA A 183 4.75 21.24 6.44
C ALA A 183 5.47 20.79 7.71
N ALA A 184 4.84 19.94 8.55
CA ALA A 184 5.34 19.49 9.84
C ALA A 184 6.41 18.39 9.77
N ALA A 185 6.39 17.55 8.72
CA ALA A 185 7.26 16.39 8.61
C ALA A 185 8.73 16.74 8.37
N ASP A 186 9.65 16.13 9.14
CA ASP A 186 11.11 16.26 8.94
C ASP A 186 11.56 15.55 7.66
N ARG A 187 10.91 14.42 7.33
CA ARG A 187 11.09 13.68 6.07
C ARG A 187 9.74 13.19 5.55
N LEU A 188 9.59 13.28 4.23
CA LEU A 188 8.47 12.74 3.48
C LEU A 188 8.97 11.55 2.67
N VAL A 189 8.31 10.41 2.82
CA VAL A 189 8.58 9.20 2.03
C VAL A 189 7.57 9.10 0.92
N ALA A 190 8.01 9.25 -0.31
CA ALA A 190 7.23 9.05 -1.52
C ALA A 190 7.47 7.63 -2.06
N ASN A 191 6.43 6.97 -2.55
CA ASN A 191 6.53 5.63 -3.12
C ASN A 191 7.19 5.62 -4.52
N THR A 192 7.12 6.75 -5.23
CA THR A 192 7.63 6.92 -6.59
C THR A 192 8.17 8.34 -6.79
N GLU A 193 8.97 8.53 -7.85
CA GLU A 193 9.44 9.87 -8.25
C GLU A 193 8.26 10.77 -8.65
N ASP A 194 7.18 10.22 -9.21
CA ASP A 194 5.96 10.97 -9.50
C ASP A 194 5.31 11.51 -8.23
N GLU A 195 5.16 10.68 -7.18
CA GLU A 195 4.64 11.12 -5.89
C GLU A 195 5.56 12.15 -5.24
N ALA A 196 6.89 11.97 -5.34
CA ALA A 196 7.86 12.94 -4.84
C ALA A 196 7.69 14.31 -5.51
N ARG A 197 7.52 14.32 -6.83
CA ARG A 197 7.26 15.54 -7.61
C ARG A 197 5.94 16.19 -7.21
N GLN A 198 4.86 15.40 -7.05
CA GLN A 198 3.54 15.87 -6.62
C GLN A 198 3.57 16.47 -5.22
N LEU A 199 4.34 15.93 -4.29
CA LEU A 199 4.56 16.51 -2.96
C LEU A 199 5.20 17.89 -3.05
N VAL A 200 6.17 18.06 -3.94
CA VAL A 200 6.83 19.36 -4.15
C VAL A 200 5.89 20.35 -4.87
N GLU A 201 5.31 19.95 -5.98
CA GLU A 201 4.56 20.84 -6.87
C GLU A 201 3.17 21.23 -6.32
N LEU A 202 2.46 20.26 -5.71
CA LEU A 202 1.09 20.46 -5.25
C LEU A 202 1.00 20.83 -3.76
N TYR A 203 1.95 20.39 -2.95
CA TYR A 203 1.93 20.59 -1.50
C TYR A 203 3.04 21.49 -0.99
N GLY A 204 3.93 21.97 -1.87
CA GLY A 204 5.01 22.87 -1.49
C GLY A 204 6.09 22.24 -0.61
N ALA A 205 6.22 20.91 -0.65
CA ALA A 205 7.25 20.22 0.12
C ALA A 205 8.66 20.67 -0.29
N THR A 206 9.53 20.88 0.69
CA THR A 206 10.94 21.18 0.42
C THR A 206 11.60 19.94 -0.22
N PRO A 207 12.21 20.03 -1.41
CA PRO A 207 12.75 18.86 -2.13
C PRO A 207 13.76 18.03 -1.32
N SER A 208 14.59 18.67 -0.48
CA SER A 208 15.57 17.97 0.36
C SER A 208 14.94 17.08 1.44
N ARG A 209 13.70 17.36 1.85
CA ARG A 209 12.93 16.55 2.81
C ARG A 209 12.25 15.34 2.17
N VAL A 210 12.03 15.36 0.86
CA VAL A 210 11.35 14.27 0.14
C VAL A 210 12.36 13.19 -0.23
N LYS A 211 12.03 11.94 0.06
CA LYS A 211 12.84 10.76 -0.27
C LYS A 211 11.98 9.72 -0.95
N THR A 212 12.41 9.23 -2.10
CA THR A 212 11.70 8.17 -2.82
C THR A 212 12.15 6.81 -2.30
N VAL A 213 11.21 6.05 -1.75
CA VAL A 213 11.40 4.68 -1.28
C VAL A 213 10.26 3.82 -1.80
N SER A 214 10.53 3.04 -2.83
CA SER A 214 9.51 2.15 -3.41
C SER A 214 9.10 1.06 -2.42
N PRO A 215 7.80 0.77 -2.32
CA PRO A 215 7.28 -0.41 -1.64
C PRO A 215 7.86 -1.70 -2.22
N GLY A 216 7.74 -2.78 -1.47
CA GLY A 216 8.20 -4.09 -1.88
C GLY A 216 7.06 -5.06 -2.21
N VAL A 217 7.46 -6.26 -2.59
CA VAL A 217 6.60 -7.44 -2.73
C VAL A 217 7.24 -8.61 -1.96
N ASP A 218 6.41 -9.47 -1.37
CA ASP A 218 6.92 -10.69 -0.72
C ASP A 218 7.24 -11.77 -1.76
N LEU A 219 8.49 -11.81 -2.18
CA LEU A 219 9.00 -12.77 -3.17
C LEU A 219 9.03 -14.22 -2.67
N SER A 220 8.78 -14.47 -1.39
CA SER A 220 8.63 -15.83 -0.86
C SER A 220 7.23 -16.40 -1.11
N VAL A 221 6.22 -15.54 -1.14
CA VAL A 221 4.82 -15.85 -1.41
C VAL A 221 4.50 -15.69 -2.90
N PHE A 222 4.78 -14.50 -3.43
CA PHE A 222 4.55 -14.17 -4.84
C PHE A 222 5.78 -14.57 -5.65
N ARG A 223 5.70 -15.74 -6.26
CA ARG A 223 6.74 -16.33 -7.11
C ARG A 223 6.11 -17.22 -8.15
N PRO A 224 6.78 -17.49 -9.27
CA PRO A 224 6.27 -18.39 -10.29
C PRO A 224 5.92 -19.77 -9.71
N GLY A 225 4.93 -20.41 -10.28
CA GLY A 225 4.56 -21.77 -9.96
C GLY A 225 5.69 -22.74 -10.29
N ALA A 226 5.76 -23.88 -9.59
CA ALA A 226 6.73 -24.93 -9.88
C ALA A 226 6.49 -25.51 -11.28
N SER A 227 7.56 -25.92 -11.94
CA SER A 227 7.45 -26.61 -13.24
C SER A 227 6.93 -28.03 -13.03
N GLY A 228 6.09 -28.51 -13.96
CA GLY A 228 5.61 -29.89 -13.97
C GLY A 228 4.17 -30.08 -13.47
N ALA A 229 3.78 -31.34 -13.23
CA ALA A 229 2.41 -31.73 -12.88
C ALA A 229 2.07 -31.58 -11.37
N SER A 230 2.96 -30.97 -10.56
CA SER A 230 2.72 -30.76 -9.14
C SER A 230 1.53 -29.82 -8.90
N GLY A 231 0.88 -29.91 -7.75
CA GLY A 231 -0.21 -29.01 -7.36
C GLY A 231 0.17 -27.52 -7.35
N ALA A 232 1.47 -27.20 -7.34
CA ALA A 232 2.00 -25.84 -7.42
C ALA A 232 2.27 -25.36 -8.87
N SER A 233 2.11 -26.23 -9.88
CA SER A 233 2.20 -25.84 -11.28
C SER A 233 0.97 -25.01 -11.70
N VAL A 234 1.09 -24.19 -12.75
CA VAL A 234 -0.04 -23.43 -13.30
C VAL A 234 -1.24 -24.34 -13.59
N ALA A 235 -1.03 -25.51 -14.22
CA ALA A 235 -2.09 -26.46 -14.49
C ALA A 235 -2.74 -27.03 -13.21
N GLY A 236 -1.94 -27.30 -12.18
CA GLY A 236 -2.44 -27.74 -10.88
C GLY A 236 -3.27 -26.67 -10.18
N VAL A 237 -2.80 -25.42 -10.21
CA VAL A 237 -3.52 -24.27 -9.66
C VAL A 237 -4.85 -24.05 -10.39
N ARG A 238 -4.84 -24.01 -11.74
CA ARG A 238 -6.07 -23.86 -12.54
C ARG A 238 -7.10 -24.92 -12.21
N ARG A 239 -6.68 -26.19 -12.10
CA ARG A 239 -7.57 -27.28 -11.73
C ARG A 239 -8.20 -27.09 -10.33
N ARG A 240 -7.43 -26.64 -9.32
CA ARG A 240 -7.97 -26.34 -7.98
C ARG A 240 -8.98 -25.20 -8.01
N LEU A 241 -8.75 -24.20 -8.85
CA LEU A 241 -9.62 -23.04 -9.00
C LEU A 241 -10.81 -23.29 -9.96
N GLY A 242 -10.96 -24.53 -10.48
CA GLY A 242 -12.04 -24.88 -11.40
C GLY A 242 -11.95 -24.15 -12.75
N LEU A 243 -10.73 -23.89 -13.22
CA LEU A 243 -10.45 -23.24 -14.50
C LEU A 243 -10.01 -24.29 -15.53
N ALA A 244 -10.52 -24.15 -16.77
CA ALA A 244 -10.08 -25.00 -17.88
C ALA A 244 -8.58 -24.77 -18.18
N PRO A 245 -7.83 -25.82 -18.59
CA PRO A 245 -6.40 -25.70 -18.88
C PRO A 245 -6.07 -24.64 -19.93
N ASP A 246 -6.95 -24.49 -20.94
CA ASP A 246 -6.81 -23.57 -22.05
C ASP A 246 -7.58 -22.25 -21.89
N ALA A 247 -8.18 -22.01 -20.71
CA ALA A 247 -8.91 -20.78 -20.42
C ALA A 247 -8.01 -19.54 -20.57
N VAL A 248 -8.57 -18.49 -21.15
CA VAL A 248 -8.01 -17.14 -21.12
C VAL A 248 -8.54 -16.45 -19.86
N VAL A 249 -7.71 -16.39 -18.84
CA VAL A 249 -8.10 -15.89 -17.52
C VAL A 249 -7.59 -14.46 -17.34
N LEU A 250 -8.51 -13.52 -17.27
CA LEU A 250 -8.24 -12.10 -16.96
C LEU A 250 -8.58 -11.87 -15.49
N VAL A 251 -7.60 -11.47 -14.67
CA VAL A 251 -7.78 -11.25 -13.24
C VAL A 251 -7.71 -9.76 -12.90
N PHE A 252 -8.69 -9.28 -12.18
CA PHE A 252 -8.64 -8.02 -11.42
C PHE A 252 -8.52 -8.39 -9.94
N ALA A 253 -7.58 -7.78 -9.23
CA ALA A 253 -7.43 -7.99 -7.79
C ALA A 253 -7.39 -6.65 -7.04
N GLY A 254 -8.04 -6.63 -5.88
CA GLY A 254 -8.07 -5.46 -5.00
C GLY A 254 -9.48 -5.00 -4.64
N ARG A 255 -9.57 -3.87 -3.96
CA ARG A 255 -10.86 -3.29 -3.57
C ARG A 255 -11.70 -2.94 -4.80
N ILE A 256 -12.95 -3.39 -4.81
CA ILE A 256 -13.92 -3.06 -5.86
C ILE A 256 -14.45 -1.66 -5.55
N GLN A 257 -13.97 -0.66 -6.29
CA GLN A 257 -14.38 0.74 -6.19
C GLN A 257 -14.13 1.46 -7.53
N PRO A 258 -14.88 2.52 -7.88
CA PRO A 258 -14.78 3.20 -9.17
C PRO A 258 -13.35 3.61 -9.53
N LEU A 259 -12.60 4.16 -8.55
CA LEU A 259 -11.20 4.58 -8.72
C LEU A 259 -10.27 3.47 -9.25
N LYS A 260 -10.61 2.19 -9.03
CA LYS A 260 -9.83 1.04 -9.51
C LYS A 260 -10.26 0.55 -10.90
N GLY A 261 -11.34 1.11 -11.47
CA GLY A 261 -11.80 0.83 -12.83
C GLY A 261 -12.32 -0.59 -13.08
N PRO A 262 -13.05 -1.24 -12.15
CA PRO A 262 -13.55 -2.59 -12.40
C PRO A 262 -14.54 -2.66 -13.58
N ASP A 263 -15.26 -1.59 -13.86
CA ASP A 263 -16.15 -1.48 -15.02
C ASP A 263 -15.38 -1.44 -16.34
N VAL A 264 -14.17 -0.85 -16.34
CA VAL A 264 -13.27 -0.87 -17.53
C VAL A 264 -12.89 -2.29 -17.90
N VAL A 265 -12.63 -3.17 -16.90
CA VAL A 265 -12.34 -4.59 -17.13
C VAL A 265 -13.51 -5.27 -17.86
N LEU A 266 -14.74 -5.12 -17.36
CA LEU A 266 -15.92 -5.73 -17.98
C LEU A 266 -16.17 -5.22 -19.40
N ARG A 267 -16.10 -3.89 -19.58
CA ARG A 267 -16.30 -3.26 -20.90
C ARG A 267 -15.21 -3.67 -21.89
N ALA A 268 -13.97 -3.77 -21.44
CA ALA A 268 -12.85 -4.23 -22.26
C ALA A 268 -13.02 -5.72 -22.64
N ALA A 269 -13.43 -6.58 -21.69
CA ALA A 269 -13.68 -7.99 -21.95
C ALA A 269 -14.84 -8.21 -22.98
N ALA A 270 -15.93 -7.46 -22.84
CA ALA A 270 -17.02 -7.49 -23.81
C ALA A 270 -16.57 -7.01 -25.20
N SER A 271 -15.73 -5.97 -25.24
CA SER A 271 -15.16 -5.48 -26.51
C SER A 271 -14.17 -6.48 -27.11
N LEU A 272 -13.38 -7.16 -26.28
CA LEU A 272 -12.47 -8.22 -26.69
C LEU A 272 -13.22 -9.37 -27.41
N LEU A 273 -14.36 -9.82 -26.85
CA LEU A 273 -15.17 -10.86 -27.49
C LEU A 273 -15.76 -10.42 -28.83
N ARG A 274 -16.00 -9.14 -29.06
CA ARG A 274 -16.40 -8.63 -30.40
C ARG A 274 -15.23 -8.60 -31.38
N LEU A 275 -14.00 -8.36 -30.92
CA LEU A 275 -12.79 -8.32 -31.74
C LEU A 275 -12.20 -9.71 -32.00
N ALA A 276 -12.44 -10.68 -31.13
CA ALA A 276 -11.93 -12.04 -31.18
C ALA A 276 -12.99 -13.02 -30.66
N PRO A 277 -14.05 -13.29 -31.47
CA PRO A 277 -15.16 -14.15 -31.09
C PRO A 277 -14.74 -15.59 -30.75
N GLU A 278 -13.61 -16.05 -31.28
CA GLU A 278 -13.03 -17.37 -31.01
C GLU A 278 -12.62 -17.57 -29.56
N LEU A 279 -12.53 -16.49 -28.77
CA LEU A 279 -12.23 -16.55 -27.34
C LEU A 279 -13.48 -16.79 -26.48
N ALA A 280 -14.67 -16.78 -27.04
CA ALA A 280 -15.93 -16.79 -26.30
C ALA A 280 -16.06 -17.99 -25.35
N GLU A 281 -15.65 -19.19 -25.78
CA GLU A 281 -15.73 -20.40 -24.92
C GLU A 281 -14.59 -20.53 -23.90
N ARG A 282 -13.55 -19.68 -24.01
CA ARG A 282 -12.34 -19.78 -23.21
C ARG A 282 -12.15 -18.59 -22.27
N LEU A 283 -12.84 -17.47 -22.50
CA LEU A 283 -12.66 -16.26 -21.71
C LEU A 283 -13.32 -16.39 -20.33
N VAL A 284 -12.54 -16.17 -19.30
CA VAL A 284 -12.96 -16.06 -17.91
C VAL A 284 -12.41 -14.77 -17.32
N VAL A 285 -13.28 -13.96 -16.74
CA VAL A 285 -12.90 -12.73 -16.00
C VAL A 285 -13.11 -12.99 -14.52
N VAL A 286 -12.09 -12.76 -13.72
CA VAL A 286 -12.14 -13.00 -12.28
C VAL A 286 -11.85 -11.71 -11.53
N PHE A 287 -12.75 -11.33 -10.63
CA PHE A 287 -12.57 -10.27 -9.65
C PHE A 287 -12.26 -10.89 -8.30
N VAL A 288 -11.11 -10.57 -7.72
CA VAL A 288 -10.72 -11.03 -6.38
C VAL A 288 -10.68 -9.83 -5.46
N GLY A 289 -11.64 -9.71 -4.54
CA GLY A 289 -11.70 -8.58 -3.61
C GLY A 289 -13.11 -8.25 -3.15
N GLY A 290 -13.21 -7.31 -2.23
CA GLY A 290 -14.48 -6.86 -1.66
C GLY A 290 -14.89 -5.46 -2.13
N PRO A 291 -16.19 -5.13 -2.01
CA PRO A 291 -16.70 -3.79 -2.26
C PRO A 291 -16.11 -2.78 -1.28
N SER A 292 -15.83 -1.57 -1.74
CA SER A 292 -15.30 -0.48 -0.94
C SER A 292 -15.83 0.86 -1.45
N GLY A 293 -15.92 1.85 -0.56
CA GLY A 293 -16.43 3.17 -0.91
C GLY A 293 -17.88 3.11 -1.38
N SER A 294 -18.20 3.75 -2.51
CA SER A 294 -19.56 3.81 -3.09
C SER A 294 -20.13 2.46 -3.51
N GLU A 295 -19.29 1.45 -3.75
CA GLU A 295 -19.75 0.10 -4.13
C GLU A 295 -20.39 -0.68 -2.96
N VAL A 296 -20.10 -0.31 -1.72
CA VAL A 296 -20.73 -0.92 -0.53
C VAL A 296 -22.24 -0.69 -0.55
N GLY A 297 -22.68 0.46 -1.04
CA GLY A 297 -24.12 0.81 -1.16
C GLY A 297 -24.82 0.27 -2.41
N ALA A 298 -24.10 -0.36 -3.33
CA ALA A 298 -24.62 -0.85 -4.62
C ALA A 298 -24.18 -2.30 -4.90
N PRO A 299 -24.50 -3.27 -4.02
CA PRO A 299 -24.13 -4.66 -4.21
C PRO A 299 -24.77 -5.19 -5.50
N GLY A 300 -23.99 -5.91 -6.33
CA GLY A 300 -24.46 -6.48 -7.59
C GLY A 300 -24.41 -5.53 -8.79
N ARG A 301 -23.97 -4.28 -8.65
CA ARG A 301 -23.86 -3.34 -9.78
C ARG A 301 -22.93 -3.86 -10.88
N LEU A 302 -21.80 -4.46 -10.54
CA LEU A 302 -20.87 -5.03 -11.51
C LEU A 302 -21.42 -6.33 -12.13
N ASP A 303 -22.14 -7.14 -11.35
CA ASP A 303 -22.79 -8.35 -11.85
C ASP A 303 -23.91 -7.99 -12.87
N GLY A 304 -24.72 -6.97 -12.53
CA GLY A 304 -25.70 -6.40 -13.46
C GLY A 304 -25.04 -5.91 -14.77
N LEU A 305 -23.95 -5.13 -14.65
CA LEU A 305 -23.19 -4.66 -15.80
C LEU A 305 -22.62 -5.83 -16.63
N ALA A 306 -22.13 -6.89 -15.98
CA ALA A 306 -21.66 -8.07 -16.69
C ALA A 306 -22.79 -8.74 -17.50
N GLY A 307 -24.02 -8.82 -16.93
CA GLY A 307 -25.20 -9.29 -17.63
C GLY A 307 -25.56 -8.43 -18.85
N GLU A 308 -25.62 -7.11 -18.67
CA GLU A 308 -25.89 -6.14 -19.76
C GLU A 308 -24.88 -6.23 -20.91
N LEU A 309 -23.61 -6.51 -20.59
CA LEU A 309 -22.53 -6.65 -21.56
C LEU A 309 -22.45 -8.04 -22.21
N GLY A 310 -23.35 -8.97 -21.88
CA GLY A 310 -23.34 -10.34 -22.43
C GLY A 310 -22.21 -11.23 -21.90
N LEU A 311 -21.68 -10.92 -20.72
CA LEU A 311 -20.62 -11.68 -20.06
C LEU A 311 -21.15 -12.68 -19.02
N ALA A 312 -22.47 -12.89 -18.94
CA ALA A 312 -23.09 -13.84 -18.03
C ALA A 312 -22.41 -15.22 -18.11
N GLY A 313 -22.09 -15.82 -16.96
CA GLY A 313 -21.38 -17.10 -16.86
C GLY A 313 -19.88 -17.08 -17.17
N ARG A 314 -19.33 -15.92 -17.58
CA ARG A 314 -17.89 -15.71 -17.82
C ARG A 314 -17.20 -14.89 -16.74
N VAL A 315 -17.97 -14.28 -15.87
CA VAL A 315 -17.44 -13.45 -14.76
C VAL A 315 -17.56 -14.21 -13.46
N ARG A 316 -16.51 -14.17 -12.65
CA ARG A 316 -16.46 -14.72 -11.30
C ARG A 316 -16.08 -13.63 -10.33
N PHE A 317 -16.83 -13.53 -9.22
CA PHE A 317 -16.51 -12.65 -8.10
C PHE A 317 -16.06 -13.51 -6.93
N GLU A 318 -14.79 -13.38 -6.57
CA GLU A 318 -14.16 -14.11 -5.47
C GLU A 318 -13.93 -13.14 -4.30
N PRO A 319 -14.21 -13.55 -3.06
CA PRO A 319 -13.99 -12.70 -1.90
C PRO A 319 -12.51 -12.35 -1.71
N PRO A 320 -12.21 -11.32 -0.88
CA PRO A 320 -10.85 -11.08 -0.43
C PRO A 320 -10.26 -12.34 0.20
N CYS A 321 -9.01 -12.63 -0.12
CA CYS A 321 -8.33 -13.84 0.32
C CYS A 321 -6.92 -13.55 0.83
N PRO A 322 -6.32 -14.47 1.63
CA PRO A 322 -4.93 -14.35 2.05
C PRO A 322 -3.96 -14.30 0.86
N HIS A 323 -2.81 -13.66 1.03
CA HIS A 323 -1.79 -13.49 -0.02
C HIS A 323 -1.37 -14.80 -0.71
N ARG A 324 -1.36 -15.93 0.03
CA ARG A 324 -1.04 -17.26 -0.56
C ARG A 324 -2.06 -17.68 -1.60
N ASP A 325 -3.33 -17.46 -1.32
CA ASP A 325 -4.43 -17.82 -2.22
C ASP A 325 -4.51 -16.82 -3.38
N LEU A 326 -4.25 -15.53 -3.11
CA LEU A 326 -4.14 -14.50 -4.14
C LEU A 326 -3.00 -14.79 -5.12
N ALA A 327 -1.85 -15.28 -4.63
CA ALA A 327 -0.76 -15.71 -5.49
C ALA A 327 -1.16 -16.85 -6.44
N ASP A 328 -2.07 -17.74 -6.02
CA ASP A 328 -2.61 -18.79 -6.90
C ASP A 328 -3.49 -18.20 -7.99
N TRP A 329 -4.33 -17.20 -7.70
CA TRP A 329 -5.07 -16.47 -8.72
C TRP A 329 -4.15 -15.80 -9.74
N TYR A 330 -3.07 -15.15 -9.29
CA TYR A 330 -2.09 -14.57 -10.20
C TYR A 330 -1.41 -15.65 -11.07
N ARG A 331 -0.97 -16.78 -10.49
CA ARG A 331 -0.36 -17.89 -11.26
C ARG A 331 -1.32 -18.51 -12.29
N ALA A 332 -2.63 -18.53 -11.97
CA ALA A 332 -3.65 -19.06 -12.88
C ALA A 332 -3.99 -18.11 -14.02
N ALA A 333 -3.77 -16.81 -13.83
CA ALA A 333 -4.12 -15.76 -14.79
C ALA A 333 -3.31 -15.87 -16.09
N THR A 334 -3.94 -15.48 -17.20
CA THR A 334 -3.26 -15.16 -18.45
C THR A 334 -2.69 -13.75 -18.40
N LEU A 335 -3.48 -12.83 -17.83
CA LEU A 335 -3.13 -11.41 -17.61
C LEU A 335 -3.80 -10.92 -16.32
N VAL A 336 -3.11 -10.04 -15.61
CA VAL A 336 -3.72 -9.25 -14.54
C VAL A 336 -3.99 -7.84 -15.07
N LEU A 337 -5.21 -7.34 -14.82
CA LEU A 337 -5.66 -6.04 -15.30
C LEU A 337 -5.70 -5.03 -14.15
N VAL A 338 -5.05 -3.89 -14.31
CA VAL A 338 -4.98 -2.82 -13.31
C VAL A 338 -5.40 -1.48 -13.96
N PRO A 339 -6.69 -1.30 -14.28
CA PRO A 339 -7.20 -0.11 -14.98
C PRO A 339 -7.52 1.03 -14.00
N SER A 340 -6.70 1.23 -12.97
CA SER A 340 -6.92 2.27 -11.96
C SER A 340 -6.89 3.66 -12.58
N HIS A 341 -7.80 4.56 -12.16
CA HIS A 341 -7.78 5.98 -12.52
C HIS A 341 -6.69 6.73 -11.75
N SER A 342 -6.39 6.28 -10.55
CA SER A 342 -5.28 6.78 -9.73
C SER A 342 -4.67 5.64 -8.93
N GLU A 343 -3.33 5.55 -8.92
CA GLU A 343 -2.59 4.53 -8.20
C GLU A 343 -1.29 5.13 -7.66
N SER A 344 -1.07 5.01 -6.35
CA SER A 344 0.13 5.54 -5.71
C SER A 344 1.38 4.73 -6.03
N PHE A 345 1.23 3.39 -6.16
CA PHE A 345 2.35 2.53 -6.52
C PHE A 345 1.94 1.35 -7.41
N GLY A 346 0.99 0.51 -6.99
CA GLY A 346 0.54 -0.66 -7.75
C GLY A 346 1.12 -1.98 -7.25
N LEU A 347 0.96 -2.27 -5.95
CA LEU A 347 1.40 -3.56 -5.35
C LEU A 347 0.84 -4.76 -6.11
N VAL A 348 -0.45 -4.72 -6.48
CA VAL A 348 -1.10 -5.77 -7.30
C VAL A 348 -0.32 -6.07 -8.57
N ALA A 349 0.16 -5.02 -9.26
CA ALA A 349 0.96 -5.20 -10.48
C ALA A 349 2.28 -5.91 -10.19
N LEU A 350 2.98 -5.55 -9.11
CA LEU A 350 4.23 -6.22 -8.72
C LEU A 350 4.01 -7.66 -8.23
N GLU A 351 2.96 -7.91 -7.47
CA GLU A 351 2.59 -9.24 -6.98
C GLU A 351 2.31 -10.20 -8.13
N ALA A 352 1.53 -9.73 -9.12
CA ALA A 352 1.25 -10.50 -10.34
C ALA A 352 2.53 -10.79 -11.12
N GLN A 353 3.38 -9.78 -11.35
CA GLN A 353 4.65 -9.91 -12.05
C GLN A 353 5.61 -10.84 -11.31
N ALA A 354 5.67 -10.79 -9.98
CA ALA A 354 6.46 -11.70 -9.17
C ALA A 354 5.99 -13.16 -9.32
N CYS A 355 4.69 -13.39 -9.56
CA CYS A 355 4.15 -14.70 -9.90
C CYS A 355 4.43 -15.15 -11.35
N GLY A 356 5.05 -14.31 -12.17
CA GLY A 356 5.33 -14.56 -13.59
C GLY A 356 4.16 -14.23 -14.50
N THR A 357 3.17 -13.49 -14.01
CA THR A 357 2.00 -13.11 -14.82
C THR A 357 2.15 -11.68 -15.32
N PRO A 358 2.12 -11.46 -16.65
CA PRO A 358 2.15 -10.14 -17.23
C PRO A 358 0.94 -9.29 -16.82
N VAL A 359 1.14 -7.97 -16.78
CA VAL A 359 0.12 -7.02 -16.37
C VAL A 359 -0.24 -6.11 -17.53
N ALA A 360 -1.53 -5.85 -17.73
CA ALA A 360 -2.02 -4.72 -18.51
C ALA A 360 -2.52 -3.66 -17.50
N ALA A 361 -1.86 -2.51 -17.42
CA ALA A 361 -2.13 -1.48 -16.44
C ALA A 361 -2.40 -0.12 -17.11
N ALA A 362 -3.24 0.70 -16.48
CA ALA A 362 -3.39 2.09 -16.91
C ALA A 362 -2.07 2.84 -16.71
N ALA A 363 -1.71 3.69 -17.67
CA ALA A 363 -0.51 4.50 -17.63
C ALA A 363 -0.65 5.70 -16.68
N VAL A 364 -0.91 5.44 -15.38
CA VAL A 364 -1.17 6.47 -14.35
C VAL A 364 -0.29 6.28 -13.12
N GLY A 365 0.14 7.38 -12.52
CA GLY A 365 0.85 7.43 -11.24
C GLY A 365 1.92 6.36 -11.09
N GLY A 366 1.91 5.66 -9.96
CA GLY A 366 2.88 4.63 -9.62
C GLY A 366 2.90 3.40 -10.52
N LEU A 367 1.84 3.15 -11.31
CA LEU A 367 1.85 2.05 -12.29
C LEU A 367 2.93 2.21 -13.35
N ARG A 368 3.33 3.44 -13.69
CA ARG A 368 4.47 3.71 -14.57
C ARG A 368 5.82 3.26 -14.00
N THR A 369 5.90 3.13 -12.68
CA THR A 369 7.07 2.55 -11.98
C THR A 369 6.92 1.05 -11.77
N ALA A 370 5.73 0.60 -11.38
CA ALA A 370 5.45 -0.80 -11.08
C ALA A 370 5.43 -1.70 -12.33
N VAL A 371 5.15 -1.14 -13.52
CA VAL A 371 5.13 -1.87 -14.79
C VAL A 371 6.10 -1.23 -15.76
N ARG A 372 7.07 -2.00 -16.23
CA ARG A 372 7.96 -1.60 -17.31
C ARG A 372 7.33 -1.97 -18.65
N ASP A 373 6.83 -0.93 -19.34
CA ASP A 373 6.10 -1.10 -20.60
C ASP A 373 6.86 -1.89 -21.65
N GLY A 374 6.19 -2.83 -22.31
CA GLY A 374 6.74 -3.74 -23.32
C GLY A 374 7.75 -4.76 -22.77
N PHE A 375 8.09 -4.74 -21.49
CA PHE A 375 9.05 -5.65 -20.87
C PHE A 375 8.41 -6.55 -19.79
N SER A 376 7.74 -5.97 -18.80
CA SER A 376 7.12 -6.73 -17.69
C SER A 376 5.59 -6.75 -17.77
N GLY A 377 5.01 -5.99 -18.67
CA GLY A 377 3.60 -5.80 -18.92
C GLY A 377 3.41 -4.74 -19.99
N VAL A 378 2.19 -4.25 -20.11
CA VAL A 378 1.82 -3.18 -21.06
C VAL A 378 1.11 -2.06 -20.32
N LEU A 379 1.52 -0.82 -20.58
CA LEU A 379 0.83 0.37 -20.11
C LEU A 379 -0.16 0.84 -21.15
N VAL A 380 -1.42 1.01 -20.73
CA VAL A 380 -2.53 1.45 -21.61
C VAL A 380 -2.87 2.90 -21.28
N ASP A 381 -2.83 3.77 -22.28
CA ASP A 381 -3.22 5.17 -22.10
C ASP A 381 -4.74 5.31 -22.00
N GLY A 382 -5.19 5.93 -20.92
CA GLY A 382 -6.60 6.18 -20.63
C GLY A 382 -7.41 4.91 -20.33
N HIS A 383 -8.74 5.08 -20.31
CA HIS A 383 -9.68 4.04 -19.87
C HIS A 383 -10.70 3.66 -20.94
N ASN A 384 -10.41 3.96 -22.23
CA ASN A 384 -11.30 3.59 -23.33
C ASN A 384 -11.33 2.06 -23.49
N PRO A 385 -12.50 1.41 -23.30
CA PRO A 385 -12.60 -0.05 -23.38
C PRO A 385 -12.16 -0.66 -24.72
N SER A 386 -12.29 0.08 -25.82
CA SER A 386 -11.88 -0.42 -27.15
C SER A 386 -10.35 -0.45 -27.28
N VAL A 387 -9.63 0.52 -26.70
CA VAL A 387 -8.17 0.52 -26.66
C VAL A 387 -7.67 -0.65 -25.82
N TRP A 388 -8.24 -0.84 -24.63
CA TRP A 388 -7.95 -1.98 -23.77
C TRP A 388 -8.19 -3.30 -24.48
N ALA A 389 -9.35 -3.44 -25.15
CA ALA A 389 -9.70 -4.65 -25.88
C ALA A 389 -8.70 -4.98 -27.00
N SER A 390 -8.20 -3.97 -27.73
CA SER A 390 -7.17 -4.16 -28.76
C SER A 390 -5.87 -4.67 -28.17
N VAL A 391 -5.41 -4.05 -27.07
CA VAL A 391 -4.20 -4.48 -26.34
C VAL A 391 -4.36 -5.92 -25.82
N LEU A 392 -5.49 -6.23 -25.20
CA LEU A 392 -5.78 -7.57 -24.66
C LEU A 392 -5.81 -8.61 -25.77
N ARG A 393 -6.45 -8.32 -26.94
CA ARG A 393 -6.46 -9.22 -28.10
C ARG A 393 -5.05 -9.53 -28.58
N ASP A 394 -4.23 -8.51 -28.77
CA ASP A 394 -2.88 -8.66 -29.30
C ASP A 394 -1.98 -9.47 -28.35
N LEU A 395 -2.15 -9.28 -27.03
CA LEU A 395 -1.46 -10.07 -26.01
C LEU A 395 -1.92 -11.52 -26.00
N VAL A 396 -3.23 -11.76 -25.90
CA VAL A 396 -3.80 -13.11 -25.76
C VAL A 396 -3.56 -13.97 -27.00
N LEU A 397 -3.60 -13.37 -28.19
CA LEU A 397 -3.35 -14.07 -29.47
C LEU A 397 -1.87 -14.21 -29.82
N SER A 398 -0.96 -13.68 -28.97
CA SER A 398 0.48 -13.74 -29.18
C SER A 398 1.22 -14.49 -28.06
N PRO A 399 1.20 -15.84 -28.03
CA PRO A 399 1.80 -16.63 -26.95
C PRO A 399 3.30 -16.33 -26.72
N ARG A 400 4.04 -16.03 -27.80
CA ARG A 400 5.46 -15.66 -27.71
C ARG A 400 5.67 -14.34 -26.99
N TRP A 401 4.80 -13.36 -27.25
CA TRP A 401 4.86 -12.06 -26.57
C TRP A 401 4.49 -12.19 -25.09
N LEU A 402 3.42 -12.93 -24.76
CA LEU A 402 3.06 -13.24 -23.37
C LEU A 402 4.22 -13.93 -22.63
N ALA A 403 4.89 -14.90 -23.25
CA ALA A 403 6.02 -15.59 -22.63
C ALA A 403 7.21 -14.64 -22.38
N SER A 404 7.50 -13.73 -23.31
CA SER A 404 8.53 -12.71 -23.14
C SER A 404 8.20 -11.76 -21.99
N LEU A 405 6.96 -11.27 -21.94
CA LEU A 405 6.49 -10.40 -20.85
C LEU A 405 6.52 -11.12 -19.49
N SER A 406 6.18 -12.41 -19.45
CA SER A 406 6.24 -13.23 -18.24
C SER A 406 7.66 -13.32 -17.66
N GLN A 407 8.66 -13.53 -18.52
CA GLN A 407 10.07 -13.52 -18.10
C GLN A 407 10.50 -12.13 -17.60
N GLY A 408 10.15 -11.09 -18.34
CA GLY A 408 10.39 -9.71 -17.96
C GLY A 408 9.70 -9.32 -16.65
N ALA A 409 8.48 -9.82 -16.41
CA ALA A 409 7.71 -9.60 -15.19
C ALA A 409 8.45 -10.10 -13.94
N VAL A 410 8.94 -11.34 -13.96
CA VAL A 410 9.73 -11.91 -12.85
C VAL A 410 11.03 -11.12 -12.65
N ALA A 411 11.73 -10.81 -13.74
CA ALA A 411 12.98 -10.06 -13.67
C ALA A 411 12.76 -8.65 -13.09
N HIS A 412 11.69 -7.96 -13.50
CA HIS A 412 11.35 -6.63 -12.98
C HIS A 412 10.96 -6.68 -11.50
N ALA A 413 10.02 -7.54 -11.13
CA ALA A 413 9.53 -7.66 -9.76
C ALA A 413 10.62 -8.08 -8.76
N SER A 414 11.64 -8.82 -9.20
CA SER A 414 12.75 -9.23 -8.33
C SER A 414 13.54 -8.04 -7.76
N GLY A 415 13.49 -6.87 -8.39
CA GLY A 415 14.09 -5.63 -7.91
C GLY A 415 13.31 -4.94 -6.77
N PHE A 416 12.11 -5.41 -6.45
CA PHE A 416 11.20 -4.77 -5.48
C PHE A 416 10.94 -5.66 -4.25
N GLY A 417 11.98 -6.11 -3.57
CA GLY A 417 11.80 -6.87 -2.33
C GLY A 417 11.64 -5.97 -1.10
N TRP A 418 10.79 -6.33 -0.14
CA TRP A 418 10.65 -5.61 1.14
C TRP A 418 11.97 -5.39 1.90
N PRO A 419 12.97 -6.31 1.82
CA PRO A 419 14.29 -6.05 2.42
C PRO A 419 14.93 -4.75 1.91
N ALA A 420 14.91 -4.49 0.60
CA ALA A 420 15.48 -3.28 0.01
C ALA A 420 14.71 -2.02 0.42
N THR A 421 13.38 -2.11 0.53
CA THR A 421 12.54 -1.01 1.07
C THR A 421 12.96 -0.65 2.49
N ALA A 422 13.14 -1.65 3.36
CA ALA A 422 13.53 -1.42 4.75
C ALA A 422 14.95 -0.82 4.88
N ASP A 423 15.91 -1.28 4.06
CA ASP A 423 17.26 -0.73 4.06
C ASP A 423 17.24 0.77 3.70
N ARG A 424 16.51 1.16 2.66
CA ARG A 424 16.32 2.57 2.28
C ARG A 424 15.59 3.39 3.34
N LEU A 425 14.58 2.81 4.01
CA LEU A 425 13.90 3.49 5.11
C LEU A 425 14.84 3.75 6.28
N ILE A 426 15.72 2.82 6.63
CA ILE A 426 16.73 3.02 7.67
C ILE A 426 17.65 4.19 7.31
N GLU A 427 18.04 4.35 6.06
CA GLU A 427 18.81 5.52 5.61
C GLU A 427 18.02 6.82 5.81
N VAL A 428 16.74 6.84 5.48
CA VAL A 428 15.86 8.00 5.71
C VAL A 428 15.74 8.32 7.19
N TYR A 429 15.55 7.31 8.05
CA TYR A 429 15.43 7.48 9.50
C TYR A 429 16.72 8.00 10.12
N THR A 430 17.86 7.42 9.74
CA THR A 430 19.18 7.86 10.19
C THR A 430 19.42 9.34 9.83
N GLY A 431 19.08 9.71 8.58
CA GLY A 431 19.18 11.09 8.13
C GLY A 431 18.23 12.05 8.83
N ALA A 432 17.02 11.60 9.22
CA ALA A 432 16.07 12.39 9.99
C ALA A 432 16.59 12.66 11.41
N MET A 433 17.07 11.61 12.09
CA MET A 433 17.62 11.71 13.46
C MET A 433 18.88 12.60 13.50
N ALA A 434 19.78 12.48 12.52
CA ALA A 434 20.98 13.31 12.44
C ALA A 434 20.65 14.80 12.27
N SER A 435 19.62 15.13 11.46
CA SER A 435 19.16 16.51 11.25
C SER A 435 18.53 17.11 12.52
N ALA A 436 17.75 16.34 13.27
CA ALA A 436 17.15 16.77 14.54
C ALA A 436 18.22 17.03 15.60
N GLY A 437 19.22 16.15 15.75
CA GLY A 437 20.32 16.33 16.71
C GLY A 437 21.22 17.54 16.39
N SER A 438 21.34 17.95 15.13
CA SER A 438 22.09 19.17 14.77
C SER A 438 21.31 20.45 15.07
N ALA A 439 19.97 20.44 14.99
CA ALA A 439 19.13 21.58 15.38
C ALA A 439 19.16 21.82 16.89
N ASP A 440 19.02 20.76 17.70
CA ASP A 440 19.11 20.85 19.15
C ASP A 440 20.47 21.38 19.65
N SER A 441 21.57 20.99 18.98
CA SER A 441 22.90 21.48 19.31
C SER A 441 23.09 22.95 18.94
N ALA A 442 22.50 23.44 17.85
CA ALA A 442 22.54 24.85 17.46
C ALA A 442 21.72 25.73 18.41
N ASP A 443 20.55 25.27 18.84
CA ASP A 443 19.71 25.98 19.80
C ASP A 443 20.35 26.02 21.19
N ALA A 444 21.01 24.94 21.61
CA ALA A 444 21.75 24.89 22.88
C ALA A 444 22.95 25.85 22.87
N VAL A 445 23.67 25.98 21.76
CA VAL A 445 24.78 26.93 21.60
C VAL A 445 24.28 28.37 21.61
N ASN A 446 23.15 28.66 20.93
CA ASN A 446 22.55 29.98 20.93
C ASN A 446 21.98 30.36 22.30
N ALA A 447 21.39 29.44 23.04
CA ALA A 447 20.93 29.65 24.42
C ALA A 447 22.10 29.92 25.37
N ALA A 448 23.21 29.19 25.26
CA ALA A 448 24.40 29.40 26.06
C ALA A 448 25.09 30.76 25.75
N GLY A 449 25.09 31.19 24.48
CA GLY A 449 25.62 32.49 24.05
C GLY A 449 24.81 33.67 24.56
N SER A 450 23.47 33.53 24.72
CA SER A 450 22.60 34.60 25.24
C SER A 450 22.79 34.86 26.78
N TRP A 451 23.26 33.87 27.54
CA TRP A 451 23.55 34.01 28.96
C TRP A 451 24.93 34.60 29.27
N ALA A 452 25.86 34.55 28.33
CA ALA A 452 27.18 35.15 28.50
C ALA A 452 27.18 36.69 28.35
N GLY A 453 26.13 37.27 27.74
CA GLY A 453 25.99 38.73 27.52
C GLY A 453 25.33 39.51 28.67
N VAL A 454 24.93 38.87 29.75
CA VAL A 454 24.23 39.55 30.91
C VAL A 454 25.15 39.75 32.12
N ARG A 455 26.46 39.50 31.98
CA ARG A 455 27.46 39.85 33.03
C ARG A 455 28.55 40.74 32.41
N ALA A 456 28.22 42.00 32.19
CA ALA A 456 29.18 43.08 32.07
C ALA A 456 28.54 44.38 32.60
#